data_01ad58b0bb21d7aefdefbaeaa5434642
#
_entry.id   01ad58b0bb21d7aefdefbaeaa5434642
#
_cell.length_a   1.000
_cell.length_b   1.000
_cell.length_c   1.000
_cell.angle_alpha   90.00
_cell.angle_beta   90.00
_cell.angle_gamma   90.00
#
_symmetry.space_group_name_H-M   'P 1'
#
loop_
_entity.id
_entity.type
_entity.pdbx_description
1 polymer ?
#
loop_
_entity_poly.entity_id
_entity_poly.type
_entity_poly.pdbx_seq_one_letter_code
_entity_poly.pdbx_strand_id
1 'polypeptide(L)'
;MTQATPDLFRIRDHVADFEAFVAEYRRRSQATLARRQPRHRVAYGPHPDERLDLYVPVLAGGTAPLPLHMFIHGGYWRAYSKDDYCFVADAITAAGAIAAIVDYSLMPMARMATLVDQVRRAMGWLAHNAASFGGAAEALSVSGHSAGGHLAAMVCGLGQSYRVRSALCLSGLYDLAPLTQSFLQSEVQFTPEEVASFSPLKASFEPAIAYDICVGAEPPRLQSLLTASPAVTP
;
A
#
# COMPACT_ATOMS: atom_id res chain seq x y z
N MET A 1 -39.47 -6.33 -12.07
CA MET A 1 -38.43 -6.13 -11.05
C MET A 1 -37.10 -6.16 -11.79
N THR A 2 -36.49 -5.00 -12.05
CA THR A 2 -35.15 -4.91 -12.63
C THR A 2 -34.16 -5.40 -11.59
N GLN A 3 -33.48 -6.51 -11.85
CA GLN A 3 -32.36 -6.93 -11.01
C GLN A 3 -31.32 -5.80 -11.04
N ALA A 4 -30.98 -5.27 -9.87
CA ALA A 4 -29.91 -4.30 -9.78
C ALA A 4 -28.61 -4.95 -10.30
N THR A 5 -27.90 -4.26 -11.18
CA THR A 5 -26.59 -4.72 -11.66
C THR A 5 -25.66 -4.89 -10.45
N PRO A 6 -24.99 -6.05 -10.31
CA PRO A 6 -24.07 -6.27 -9.19
C PRO A 6 -22.96 -5.22 -9.19
N ASP A 7 -22.67 -4.66 -8.02
CA ASP A 7 -21.56 -3.73 -7.84
C ASP A 7 -20.23 -4.52 -7.85
N LEU A 8 -19.49 -4.42 -8.95
CA LEU A 8 -18.25 -5.16 -9.17
C LEU A 8 -17.13 -4.78 -8.18
N PHE A 9 -17.23 -3.64 -7.52
CA PHE A 9 -16.27 -3.23 -6.49
C PHE A 9 -16.61 -3.77 -5.10
N ARG A 10 -17.80 -4.32 -4.90
CA ARG A 10 -18.15 -4.99 -3.65
C ARG A 10 -17.56 -6.42 -3.63
N ILE A 11 -16.23 -6.50 -3.51
CA ILE A 11 -15.44 -7.74 -3.63
C ILE A 11 -15.98 -8.85 -2.74
N ARG A 12 -16.53 -8.51 -1.58
CA ARG A 12 -17.18 -9.46 -0.66
C ARG A 12 -18.29 -10.28 -1.34
N ASP A 13 -19.00 -9.71 -2.32
CA ASP A 13 -20.10 -10.38 -3.01
C ASP A 13 -19.60 -11.28 -4.15
N HIS A 14 -18.33 -11.17 -4.53
CA HIS A 14 -17.73 -11.87 -5.67
C HIS A 14 -16.66 -12.90 -5.29
N VAL A 15 -16.17 -12.84 -4.07
CA VAL A 15 -15.16 -13.79 -3.56
C VAL A 15 -15.82 -14.71 -2.56
N ALA A 16 -15.89 -15.98 -2.90
CA ALA A 16 -16.32 -17.02 -1.96
C ALA A 16 -15.40 -17.00 -0.73
N ASP A 17 -15.97 -17.18 0.45
CA ASP A 17 -15.23 -17.22 1.71
C ASP A 17 -14.38 -15.95 2.02
N PHE A 18 -14.80 -14.78 1.53
CA PHE A 18 -14.09 -13.50 1.75
C PHE A 18 -13.68 -13.31 3.22
N GLU A 19 -14.58 -13.61 4.16
CA GLU A 19 -14.30 -13.47 5.60
C GLU A 19 -13.21 -14.45 6.09
N ALA A 20 -13.06 -15.61 5.46
CA ALA A 20 -11.98 -16.53 5.78
C ALA A 20 -10.61 -15.97 5.39
N PHE A 21 -10.51 -15.27 4.25
CA PHE A 21 -9.28 -14.56 3.87
C PHE A 21 -8.94 -13.44 4.85
N VAL A 22 -9.93 -12.64 5.28
CA VAL A 22 -9.72 -11.59 6.28
C VAL A 22 -9.28 -12.18 7.63
N ALA A 23 -9.92 -13.27 8.06
CA ALA A 23 -9.54 -13.97 9.28
C ALA A 23 -8.11 -14.54 9.18
N GLU A 24 -7.71 -15.07 8.02
CA GLU A 24 -6.36 -15.59 7.78
C GLU A 24 -5.30 -14.48 7.85
N TYR A 25 -5.55 -13.28 7.31
CA TYR A 25 -4.62 -12.15 7.45
C TYR A 25 -4.39 -11.82 8.93
N ARG A 26 -5.46 -11.72 9.71
CA ARG A 26 -5.37 -11.47 11.16
C ARG A 26 -4.63 -12.58 11.88
N ARG A 27 -4.94 -13.84 11.59
CA ARG A 27 -4.27 -15.01 12.19
C ARG A 27 -2.77 -15.01 11.88
N ARG A 28 -2.37 -14.73 10.63
CA ARG A 28 -0.95 -14.63 10.24
C ARG A 28 -0.26 -13.47 10.95
N SER A 29 -0.91 -12.32 11.02
CA SER A 29 -0.37 -11.14 11.70
C SER A 29 -0.17 -11.40 13.20
N GLN A 30 -1.15 -12.02 13.87
CA GLN A 30 -1.02 -12.44 15.27
C GLN A 30 0.14 -13.44 15.46
N ALA A 31 0.27 -14.41 14.56
CA ALA A 31 1.38 -15.38 14.60
C ALA A 31 2.73 -14.69 14.37
N THR A 32 2.83 -13.69 13.51
CA THR A 32 4.05 -12.89 13.32
C THR A 32 4.39 -12.11 14.59
N LEU A 33 3.43 -11.41 15.17
CA LEU A 33 3.62 -10.65 16.42
C LEU A 33 4.00 -11.54 17.61
N ALA A 34 3.47 -12.76 17.68
CA ALA A 34 3.83 -13.72 18.72
C ALA A 34 5.29 -14.21 18.61
N ARG A 35 5.78 -14.38 17.38
CA ARG A 35 7.16 -14.81 17.11
C ARG A 35 8.16 -13.66 17.14
N ARG A 36 7.72 -12.47 16.74
CA ARG A 36 8.60 -11.35 16.42
C ARG A 36 7.90 -10.02 16.65
N GLN A 37 8.35 -9.29 17.64
CA GLN A 37 7.90 -7.91 17.79
C GLN A 37 8.67 -6.99 16.83
N PRO A 38 8.07 -5.89 16.36
CA PRO A 38 8.81 -4.90 15.61
C PRO A 38 9.97 -4.36 16.47
N ARG A 39 11.13 -4.16 15.84
CA ARG A 39 12.30 -3.61 16.54
C ARG A 39 12.11 -2.15 16.91
N HIS A 40 11.38 -1.40 16.06
CA HIS A 40 11.06 0.00 16.29
C HIS A 40 9.60 0.26 15.95
N ARG A 41 8.91 0.99 16.81
CA ARG A 41 7.58 1.55 16.59
C ARG A 41 7.74 3.05 16.52
N VAL A 42 7.47 3.62 15.34
CA VAL A 42 7.87 4.97 15.00
C VAL A 42 6.67 5.85 14.68
N ALA A 43 6.72 7.11 15.17
CA ALA A 43 5.91 8.18 14.64
C ALA A 43 6.69 8.82 13.48
N TYR A 44 6.18 8.74 12.26
CA TYR A 44 6.80 9.37 11.09
C TYR A 44 6.24 10.78 10.80
N GLY A 45 5.22 11.19 11.54
CA GLY A 45 4.60 12.51 11.47
C GLY A 45 3.82 12.84 12.73
N PRO A 46 3.17 14.04 12.78
CA PRO A 46 2.53 14.55 13.99
C PRO A 46 1.16 13.93 14.28
N HIS A 47 0.48 13.36 13.27
CA HIS A 47 -0.84 12.78 13.47
C HIS A 47 -0.76 11.44 14.22
N PRO A 48 -1.74 11.07 15.08
CA PRO A 48 -1.76 9.77 15.75
C PRO A 48 -1.67 8.57 14.84
N ASP A 49 -2.23 8.67 13.63
CA ASP A 49 -2.23 7.59 12.63
C ASP A 49 -0.90 7.50 11.86
N GLU A 50 -0.02 8.48 11.98
CA GLU A 50 1.28 8.49 11.30
C GLU A 50 2.27 7.61 12.06
N ARG A 51 2.06 6.30 11.97
CA ARG A 51 2.84 5.26 12.64
C ARG A 51 3.36 4.23 11.65
N LEU A 52 4.54 3.72 11.91
CA LEU A 52 5.08 2.55 11.21
C LEU A 52 5.83 1.64 12.18
N ASP A 53 5.84 0.36 11.84
CA ASP A 53 6.59 -0.66 12.54
C ASP A 53 7.75 -1.16 11.67
N LEU A 54 8.98 -1.16 12.23
CA LEU A 54 10.17 -1.67 11.53
C LEU A 54 10.51 -3.08 12.03
N TYR A 55 10.59 -4.01 11.08
CA TYR A 55 11.05 -5.37 11.30
C TYR A 55 12.40 -5.54 10.60
N VAL A 56 13.45 -5.74 11.41
CA VAL A 56 14.82 -5.88 10.92
C VAL A 56 15.17 -7.36 10.79
N PRO A 57 15.69 -7.84 9.65
CA PRO A 57 16.08 -9.25 9.52
C PRO A 57 17.18 -9.63 10.48
N VAL A 58 17.13 -10.88 10.98
CA VAL A 58 18.23 -11.45 11.75
C VAL A 58 19.25 -12.01 10.76
N LEU A 59 20.32 -11.28 10.53
CA LEU A 59 21.40 -11.70 9.63
C LEU A 59 22.59 -12.16 10.44
N ALA A 60 23.19 -13.26 10.04
CA ALA A 60 24.45 -13.73 10.60
C ALA A 60 25.62 -12.93 9.98
N GLY A 61 26.22 -12.02 10.77
CA GLY A 61 27.55 -11.46 10.47
C GLY A 61 27.67 -10.35 9.41
N GLY A 62 26.58 -9.73 8.98
CA GLY A 62 26.62 -8.63 8.00
C GLY A 62 26.71 -7.26 8.68
N THR A 63 27.61 -6.38 8.19
CA THR A 63 27.72 -4.97 8.62
C THR A 63 27.23 -3.98 7.55
N ALA A 64 26.91 -4.46 6.34
CA ALA A 64 26.42 -3.64 5.25
C ALA A 64 24.99 -3.15 5.53
N PRO A 65 24.65 -1.89 5.17
CA PRO A 65 23.30 -1.38 5.26
C PRO A 65 22.32 -2.23 4.44
N LEU A 66 21.12 -2.45 5.00
CA LEU A 66 20.10 -3.33 4.41
C LEU A 66 19.15 -2.57 3.50
N PRO A 67 18.62 -3.17 2.43
CA PRO A 67 17.51 -2.59 1.66
C PRO A 67 16.31 -2.31 2.57
N LEU A 68 15.56 -1.28 2.22
CA LEU A 68 14.34 -0.88 2.92
C LEU A 68 13.11 -1.13 2.04
N HIS A 69 12.12 -1.77 2.59
CA HIS A 69 10.86 -2.02 1.90
C HIS A 69 9.67 -1.51 2.73
N MET A 70 8.94 -0.55 2.18
CA MET A 70 7.70 -0.05 2.77
C MET A 70 6.51 -0.84 2.22
N PHE A 71 5.65 -1.34 3.12
CA PHE A 71 4.38 -1.96 2.75
C PHE A 71 3.21 -1.11 3.22
N ILE A 72 2.23 -0.87 2.32
CA ILE A 72 1.03 -0.08 2.55
C ILE A 72 -0.19 -1.02 2.49
N HIS A 73 -0.97 -1.06 3.57
CA HIS A 73 -2.14 -1.92 3.68
C HIS A 73 -3.31 -1.48 2.79
N GLY A 74 -4.19 -2.44 2.46
CA GLY A 74 -5.43 -2.21 1.75
C GLY A 74 -6.59 -1.79 2.65
N GLY A 75 -7.82 -1.99 2.18
CA GLY A 75 -9.05 -1.72 2.93
C GLY A 75 -9.86 -0.54 2.40
N TYR A 76 -9.83 -0.29 1.09
CA TYR A 76 -10.57 0.82 0.44
C TYR A 76 -10.34 2.18 1.10
N TRP A 77 -9.12 2.44 1.59
CA TRP A 77 -8.70 3.67 2.31
C TRP A 77 -9.49 3.96 3.58
N ARG A 78 -10.37 3.06 4.05
CA ARG A 78 -11.30 3.27 5.17
C ARG A 78 -11.30 2.19 6.25
N ALA A 79 -10.50 1.16 6.08
CA ALA A 79 -10.45 0.02 7.00
C ALA A 79 -9.04 -0.56 7.11
N TYR A 80 -8.84 -1.36 8.14
CA TYR A 80 -7.60 -2.04 8.50
C TYR A 80 -6.50 -1.10 9.01
N SER A 81 -5.40 -1.72 9.39
CA SER A 81 -4.21 -1.09 9.93
C SER A 81 -2.97 -1.91 9.60
N LYS A 82 -1.79 -1.38 9.93
CA LYS A 82 -0.52 -2.11 9.85
C LYS A 82 -0.55 -3.43 10.64
N ASP A 83 -1.34 -3.48 11.74
CA ASP A 83 -1.42 -4.66 12.59
C ASP A 83 -2.18 -5.81 11.92
N ASP A 84 -3.10 -5.53 11.00
CA ASP A 84 -3.79 -6.55 10.19
C ASP A 84 -2.89 -7.14 9.11
N TYR A 85 -1.81 -6.44 8.72
CA TYR A 85 -0.92 -6.80 7.61
C TYR A 85 0.53 -7.05 7.99
N CYS A 86 0.88 -7.01 9.28
CA CYS A 86 2.27 -7.15 9.71
C CYS A 86 2.90 -8.50 9.34
N PHE A 87 2.12 -9.53 8.99
CA PHE A 87 2.61 -10.81 8.47
C PHE A 87 3.45 -10.65 7.19
N VAL A 88 3.24 -9.60 6.42
CA VAL A 88 4.03 -9.31 5.20
C VAL A 88 5.51 -9.08 5.54
N ALA A 89 5.80 -8.59 6.74
CA ALA A 89 7.16 -8.41 7.22
C ALA A 89 7.99 -9.71 7.23
N ASP A 90 7.34 -10.87 7.38
CA ASP A 90 8.05 -12.16 7.36
C ASP A 90 8.70 -12.42 6.00
N ALA A 91 7.98 -12.21 4.90
CA ALA A 91 8.51 -12.39 3.54
C ALA A 91 9.59 -11.36 3.21
N ILE A 92 9.36 -10.08 3.55
CA ILE A 92 10.30 -8.99 3.29
C ILE A 92 11.61 -9.23 4.04
N THR A 93 11.54 -9.61 5.32
CA THR A 93 12.75 -9.85 6.11
C THR A 93 13.43 -11.16 5.74
N ALA A 94 12.71 -12.18 5.28
CA ALA A 94 13.30 -13.39 4.72
C ALA A 94 14.08 -13.10 3.43
N ALA A 95 13.67 -12.10 2.65
CA ALA A 95 14.40 -11.60 1.49
C ALA A 95 15.61 -10.71 1.85
N GLY A 96 15.90 -10.49 3.13
CA GLY A 96 17.05 -9.72 3.61
C GLY A 96 16.83 -8.20 3.68
N ALA A 97 15.61 -7.71 3.54
CA ALA A 97 15.28 -6.30 3.64
C ALA A 97 14.65 -5.94 5.00
N ILE A 98 14.82 -4.70 5.44
CA ILE A 98 14.06 -4.15 6.56
C ILE A 98 12.64 -3.87 6.06
N ALA A 99 11.64 -4.43 6.74
CA ALA A 99 10.25 -4.18 6.44
C ALA A 99 9.73 -3.01 7.28
N ALA A 100 9.13 -2.02 6.61
CA ALA A 100 8.38 -0.94 7.23
C ALA A 100 6.90 -1.11 6.91
N ILE A 101 6.10 -1.52 7.89
CA ILE A 101 4.64 -1.67 7.75
C ILE A 101 4.00 -0.38 8.24
N VAL A 102 3.30 0.33 7.37
CA VAL A 102 2.86 1.71 7.61
C VAL A 102 1.36 1.81 7.83
N ASP A 103 0.95 2.63 8.81
CA ASP A 103 -0.41 3.15 8.96
C ASP A 103 -0.56 4.51 8.28
N TYR A 104 -1.78 4.86 7.96
CA TYR A 104 -2.21 6.16 7.46
C TYR A 104 -3.64 6.44 7.91
N SER A 105 -4.05 7.71 7.96
CA SER A 105 -5.43 8.10 8.32
C SER A 105 -6.45 7.57 7.33
N LEU A 106 -7.65 7.26 7.80
CA LEU A 106 -8.68 6.61 7.00
C LEU A 106 -9.76 7.61 6.53
N MET A 107 -10.28 7.38 5.33
CA MET A 107 -11.46 8.07 4.81
C MET A 107 -12.73 7.58 5.54
N PRO A 108 -13.78 8.39 5.62
CA PRO A 108 -13.90 9.77 5.12
C PRO A 108 -13.36 10.83 6.09
N MET A 109 -12.88 10.44 7.28
CA MET A 109 -12.38 11.36 8.31
C MET A 109 -11.15 12.14 7.84
N ALA A 110 -10.27 11.52 7.08
CA ALA A 110 -9.22 12.18 6.30
C ALA A 110 -9.60 12.18 4.82
N ARG A 111 -8.95 13.03 4.02
CA ARG A 111 -9.17 13.13 2.58
C ARG A 111 -8.00 12.50 1.81
N MET A 112 -8.20 12.10 0.55
CA MET A 112 -7.20 11.41 -0.26
C MET A 112 -5.86 12.15 -0.29
N ALA A 113 -5.88 13.47 -0.37
CA ALA A 113 -4.67 14.30 -0.30
C ALA A 113 -3.86 14.05 0.99
N THR A 114 -4.55 13.95 2.13
CA THR A 114 -3.92 13.66 3.43
C THR A 114 -3.28 12.27 3.43
N LEU A 115 -3.99 11.26 2.93
CA LEU A 115 -3.48 9.88 2.88
C LEU A 115 -2.21 9.80 2.03
N VAL A 116 -2.25 10.40 0.83
CA VAL A 116 -1.10 10.43 -0.09
C VAL A 116 0.08 11.17 0.52
N ASP A 117 -0.16 12.33 1.17
CA ASP A 117 0.88 13.09 1.86
C ASP A 117 1.51 12.29 3.01
N GLN A 118 0.71 11.60 3.81
CA GLN A 118 1.18 10.77 4.91
C GLN A 118 2.09 9.62 4.42
N VAL A 119 1.68 8.86 3.41
CA VAL A 119 2.52 7.75 2.91
C VAL A 119 3.80 8.25 2.23
N ARG A 120 3.76 9.41 1.57
CA ARG A 120 4.95 10.09 1.04
C ARG A 120 5.88 10.55 2.17
N ARG A 121 5.33 11.11 3.25
CA ARG A 121 6.08 11.49 4.45
C ARG A 121 6.70 10.28 5.12
N ALA A 122 5.99 9.14 5.21
CA ALA A 122 6.54 7.89 5.73
C ALA A 122 7.77 7.43 4.93
N MET A 123 7.69 7.46 3.59
CA MET A 123 8.83 7.11 2.74
C MET A 123 9.99 8.10 2.90
N GLY A 124 9.71 9.39 2.97
CA GLY A 124 10.71 10.42 3.23
C GLY A 124 11.38 10.25 4.60
N TRP A 125 10.60 9.90 5.62
CA TRP A 125 11.12 9.58 6.95
C TRP A 125 12.04 8.36 6.92
N LEU A 126 11.65 7.29 6.22
CA LEU A 126 12.48 6.08 6.05
C LEU A 126 13.82 6.42 5.36
N ALA A 127 13.78 7.20 4.29
CA ALA A 127 14.98 7.63 3.57
C ALA A 127 15.92 8.44 4.48
N HIS A 128 15.38 9.41 5.20
CA HIS A 128 16.16 10.32 6.06
C HIS A 128 16.79 9.60 7.26
N ASN A 129 16.07 8.64 7.85
CA ASN A 129 16.49 7.97 9.09
C ASN A 129 17.12 6.59 8.85
N ALA A 130 17.29 6.16 7.60
CA ALA A 130 17.73 4.81 7.21
C ALA A 130 18.95 4.32 8.03
N ALA A 131 20.00 5.13 8.11
CA ALA A 131 21.23 4.79 8.80
C ALA A 131 21.03 4.50 10.30
N SER A 132 20.05 5.13 10.95
CA SER A 132 19.81 4.98 12.41
C SER A 132 19.33 3.58 12.81
N PHE A 133 18.82 2.80 11.85
CA PHE A 133 18.38 1.42 12.07
C PHE A 133 19.03 0.41 11.10
N GLY A 134 20.15 0.79 10.48
CA GLY A 134 20.96 -0.08 9.63
C GLY A 134 20.42 -0.25 8.21
N GLY A 135 19.62 0.70 7.73
CA GLY A 135 19.07 0.70 6.39
C GLY A 135 19.90 1.50 5.38
N ALA A 136 19.73 1.22 4.10
CA ALA A 136 20.34 1.89 2.95
C ALA A 136 19.31 2.82 2.29
N ALA A 137 19.48 4.14 2.44
CA ALA A 137 18.57 5.15 1.87
C ALA A 137 18.48 5.10 0.34
N GLU A 138 19.51 4.59 -0.32
CA GLU A 138 19.58 4.42 -1.77
C GLU A 138 18.92 3.12 -2.26
N ALA A 139 18.46 2.24 -1.35
CA ALA A 139 17.85 0.94 -1.67
C ALA A 139 16.40 0.86 -1.13
N LEU A 140 15.59 1.88 -1.46
CA LEU A 140 14.18 1.95 -1.08
C LEU A 140 13.29 1.24 -2.10
N SER A 141 12.35 0.49 -1.61
CA SER A 141 11.26 -0.10 -2.40
C SER A 141 9.92 0.04 -1.69
N VAL A 142 8.83 -0.09 -2.43
CA VAL A 142 7.48 0.01 -1.88
C VAL A 142 6.59 -1.07 -2.44
N SER A 143 5.68 -1.57 -1.63
CA SER A 143 4.57 -2.38 -2.13
C SER A 143 3.28 -2.01 -1.40
N GLY A 144 2.16 -2.43 -1.99
CA GLY A 144 0.86 -2.27 -1.37
C GLY A 144 -0.19 -3.14 -2.03
N HIS A 145 -1.22 -3.46 -1.27
CA HIS A 145 -2.34 -4.29 -1.73
C HIS A 145 -3.62 -3.47 -1.85
N SER A 146 -4.36 -3.59 -2.96
CA SER A 146 -5.65 -2.91 -3.19
C SER A 146 -5.51 -1.39 -3.06
N ALA A 147 -6.22 -0.72 -2.12
CA ALA A 147 -6.03 0.68 -1.79
C ALA A 147 -4.56 1.03 -1.46
N GLY A 148 -3.83 0.11 -0.82
CA GLY A 148 -2.38 0.25 -0.59
C GLY A 148 -1.57 0.20 -1.87
N GLY A 149 -1.99 -0.57 -2.89
CA GLY A 149 -1.37 -0.58 -4.22
C GLY A 149 -1.55 0.75 -4.95
N HIS A 150 -2.71 1.38 -4.82
CA HIS A 150 -2.94 2.76 -5.26
C HIS A 150 -1.98 3.73 -4.57
N LEU A 151 -1.91 3.70 -3.23
CA LEU A 151 -1.03 4.58 -2.46
C LEU A 151 0.45 4.32 -2.76
N ALA A 152 0.86 3.06 -3.00
CA ALA A 152 2.21 2.72 -3.40
C ALA A 152 2.59 3.37 -4.75
N ALA A 153 1.67 3.38 -5.72
CA ALA A 153 1.86 4.12 -6.96
C ALA A 153 2.01 5.62 -6.69
N MET A 154 1.16 6.22 -5.83
CA MET A 154 1.21 7.65 -5.51
C MET A 154 2.50 8.06 -4.77
N VAL A 155 3.15 7.16 -4.04
CA VAL A 155 4.49 7.37 -3.44
C VAL A 155 5.55 7.56 -4.52
N CYS A 156 5.38 6.94 -5.67
CA CYS A 156 6.33 6.98 -6.79
C CYS A 156 6.17 8.18 -7.73
N GLY A 157 5.32 9.14 -7.40
CA GLY A 157 5.10 10.36 -8.19
C GLY A 157 6.35 11.23 -8.30
N LEU A 158 6.37 12.11 -9.30
CA LEU A 158 7.48 13.04 -9.54
C LEU A 158 7.72 14.01 -8.37
N GLY A 159 8.96 14.51 -8.27
CA GLY A 159 9.33 15.61 -7.38
C GLY A 159 9.46 15.23 -5.90
N GLN A 160 9.63 13.94 -5.59
CA GLN A 160 9.87 13.51 -4.22
C GLN A 160 11.31 13.77 -3.76
N SER A 161 11.51 14.00 -2.47
CA SER A 161 12.83 14.17 -1.85
C SER A 161 13.59 12.86 -1.62
N TYR A 162 13.00 11.73 -1.96
CA TYR A 162 13.54 10.37 -1.87
C TYR A 162 13.50 9.69 -3.24
N ARG A 163 14.22 8.58 -3.37
CA ARG A 163 14.25 7.79 -4.60
C ARG A 163 13.83 6.34 -4.31
N VAL A 164 12.69 5.94 -4.86
CA VAL A 164 12.24 4.54 -4.88
C VAL A 164 12.90 3.82 -6.05
N ARG A 165 13.41 2.61 -5.85
CA ARG A 165 13.98 1.75 -6.91
C ARG A 165 12.95 0.88 -7.57
N SER A 166 12.04 0.33 -6.77
CA SER A 166 10.99 -0.56 -7.30
C SER A 166 9.68 -0.42 -6.52
N ALA A 167 8.60 -0.64 -7.22
CA ALA A 167 7.25 -0.65 -6.65
C ALA A 167 6.51 -1.92 -7.08
N LEU A 168 5.98 -2.66 -6.11
CA LEU A 168 5.11 -3.81 -6.34
C LEU A 168 3.67 -3.45 -5.96
N CYS A 169 2.83 -3.31 -6.96
CA CYS A 169 1.45 -2.89 -6.81
C CYS A 169 0.49 -4.09 -6.99
N LEU A 170 -0.02 -4.61 -5.88
CA LEU A 170 -0.86 -5.81 -5.85
C LEU A 170 -2.34 -5.41 -5.93
N SER A 171 -3.01 -5.73 -7.03
CA SER A 171 -4.45 -5.46 -7.26
C SER A 171 -4.86 -4.01 -6.94
N GLY A 172 -4.02 -3.04 -7.31
CA GLY A 172 -4.23 -1.62 -7.03
C GLY A 172 -5.38 -1.02 -7.82
N LEU A 173 -5.83 0.14 -7.39
CA LEU A 173 -6.92 0.92 -7.99
C LEU A 173 -6.33 2.16 -8.68
N TYR A 174 -6.22 2.16 -10.01
CA TYR A 174 -5.46 3.18 -10.74
C TYR A 174 -6.32 4.22 -11.45
N ASP A 175 -7.63 3.98 -11.59
CA ASP A 175 -8.64 4.97 -11.95
C ASP A 175 -9.70 5.03 -10.86
N LEU A 176 -9.87 6.18 -10.24
CA LEU A 176 -10.85 6.38 -9.18
C LEU A 176 -12.25 6.72 -9.72
N ALA A 177 -12.38 7.09 -11.00
CA ALA A 177 -13.66 7.52 -11.56
C ALA A 177 -14.76 6.44 -11.46
N PRO A 178 -14.52 5.16 -11.79
CA PRO A 178 -15.54 4.13 -11.67
C PRO A 178 -16.03 3.92 -10.23
N LEU A 179 -15.18 4.20 -9.22
CA LEU A 179 -15.53 4.01 -7.80
C LEU A 179 -16.62 5.00 -7.34
N THR A 180 -16.77 6.14 -8.02
CA THR A 180 -17.84 7.11 -7.72
C THR A 180 -19.24 6.59 -8.06
N GLN A 181 -19.32 5.50 -8.83
CA GLN A 181 -20.59 4.83 -9.16
C GLN A 181 -20.79 3.53 -8.37
N SER A 182 -19.92 3.25 -7.41
CA SER A 182 -19.96 2.05 -6.58
C SER A 182 -20.48 2.33 -5.16
N PHE A 183 -20.65 1.26 -4.38
CA PHE A 183 -20.99 1.37 -2.96
C PHE A 183 -20.00 2.26 -2.17
N LEU A 184 -18.76 2.36 -2.63
CA LEU A 184 -17.73 3.15 -1.97
C LEU A 184 -18.04 4.64 -1.94
N GLN A 185 -18.77 5.17 -2.93
CA GLN A 185 -19.07 6.60 -2.98
C GLN A 185 -19.83 7.08 -1.73
N SER A 186 -20.74 6.27 -1.23
CA SER A 186 -21.46 6.61 0.01
C SER A 186 -20.59 6.58 1.27
N GLU A 187 -19.49 5.84 1.23
CA GLU A 187 -18.62 5.61 2.38
C GLU A 187 -17.37 6.51 2.39
N VAL A 188 -16.72 6.70 1.24
CA VAL A 188 -15.49 7.50 1.15
C VAL A 188 -15.70 8.90 0.59
N GLN A 189 -16.85 9.14 -0.10
CA GLN A 189 -17.27 10.45 -0.58
C GLN A 189 -16.23 11.16 -1.45
N PHE A 190 -15.74 10.45 -2.50
CA PHE A 190 -14.80 11.05 -3.45
C PHE A 190 -15.35 12.33 -4.06
N THR A 191 -14.51 13.37 -4.11
CA THR A 191 -14.81 14.58 -4.87
C THR A 191 -14.28 14.47 -6.30
N PRO A 192 -14.82 15.24 -7.26
CA PRO A 192 -14.29 15.28 -8.63
C PRO A 192 -12.81 15.65 -8.68
N GLU A 193 -12.37 16.55 -7.81
CA GLU A 193 -10.97 17.00 -7.69
C GLU A 193 -10.08 15.88 -7.21
N GLU A 194 -10.52 15.07 -6.24
CA GLU A 194 -9.77 13.90 -5.76
C GLU A 194 -9.64 12.85 -6.86
N VAL A 195 -10.71 12.57 -7.58
CA VAL A 195 -10.67 11.65 -8.74
C VAL A 195 -9.69 12.13 -9.81
N ALA A 196 -9.69 13.43 -10.10
CA ALA A 196 -8.79 13.99 -11.10
C ALA A 196 -7.32 13.96 -10.66
N SER A 197 -7.05 14.28 -9.39
CA SER A 197 -5.70 14.49 -8.86
C SER A 197 -5.01 13.21 -8.38
N PHE A 198 -5.80 12.22 -7.95
CA PHE A 198 -5.28 11.02 -7.31
C PHE A 198 -5.59 9.71 -8.06
N SER A 199 -5.99 9.76 -9.32
CA SER A 199 -6.02 8.58 -10.20
C SER A 199 -4.63 8.34 -10.79
N PRO A 200 -3.90 7.27 -10.41
CA PRO A 200 -2.55 7.01 -10.93
C PRO A 200 -2.47 6.97 -12.46
N LEU A 201 -3.49 6.50 -13.17
CA LEU A 201 -3.52 6.52 -14.65
C LEU A 201 -3.40 7.92 -15.26
N LYS A 202 -3.64 8.98 -14.49
CA LYS A 202 -3.55 10.39 -14.92
C LYS A 202 -2.31 11.09 -14.37
N ALA A 203 -1.53 10.40 -13.53
CA ALA A 203 -0.34 10.95 -12.88
C ALA A 203 0.93 10.70 -13.71
N SER A 204 1.94 11.52 -13.45
CA SER A 204 3.29 11.31 -13.97
C SER A 204 4.17 10.70 -12.89
N PHE A 205 4.99 9.74 -13.28
CA PHE A 205 5.84 8.97 -12.39
C PHE A 205 7.32 9.11 -12.76
N GLU A 206 8.19 8.83 -11.79
CA GLU A 206 9.63 8.77 -12.04
C GLU A 206 9.97 7.61 -12.99
N PRO A 207 10.57 7.87 -14.15
CA PRO A 207 10.78 6.84 -15.19
C PRO A 207 11.82 5.79 -14.80
N ALA A 208 12.64 6.05 -13.78
CA ALA A 208 13.70 5.13 -13.34
C ALA A 208 13.23 4.07 -12.33
N ILE A 209 11.94 4.04 -12.01
CA ILE A 209 11.38 3.06 -11.06
C ILE A 209 10.97 1.81 -11.82
N ALA A 210 11.38 0.64 -11.34
CA ALA A 210 10.87 -0.64 -11.81
C ALA A 210 9.49 -0.89 -11.18
N TYR A 211 8.45 -1.04 -12.03
CA TYR A 211 7.08 -1.33 -11.57
C TYR A 211 6.71 -2.76 -11.89
N ASP A 212 6.26 -3.47 -10.85
CA ASP A 212 5.57 -4.76 -10.98
C ASP A 212 4.09 -4.56 -10.59
N ILE A 213 3.19 -4.76 -11.55
CA ILE A 213 1.74 -4.65 -11.32
C ILE A 213 1.15 -6.05 -11.42
N CYS A 214 0.66 -6.55 -10.29
CA CYS A 214 0.05 -7.88 -10.21
C CYS A 214 -1.45 -7.75 -9.96
N VAL A 215 -2.23 -8.55 -10.68
CA VAL A 215 -3.68 -8.69 -10.47
C VAL A 215 -4.01 -10.17 -10.28
N GLY A 216 -5.11 -10.45 -9.58
CA GLY A 216 -5.61 -11.82 -9.46
C GLY A 216 -5.93 -12.42 -10.82
N ALA A 217 -5.78 -13.74 -10.98
CA ALA A 217 -6.06 -14.45 -12.24
C ALA A 217 -7.53 -14.35 -12.66
N GLU A 218 -8.43 -14.14 -11.72
CA GLU A 218 -9.88 -13.95 -11.93
C GLU A 218 -10.34 -12.62 -11.29
N PRO A 219 -9.81 -11.46 -11.75
CA PRO A 219 -10.30 -10.20 -11.24
C PRO A 219 -11.74 -9.97 -11.74
N PRO A 220 -12.61 -9.30 -10.99
CA PRO A 220 -13.82 -8.74 -11.56
C PRO A 220 -13.48 -7.97 -12.84
N ARG A 221 -14.25 -8.13 -13.90
CA ARG A 221 -13.96 -7.56 -15.25
C ARG A 221 -13.54 -6.08 -15.23
N LEU A 222 -14.04 -5.32 -14.26
CA LEU A 222 -13.67 -3.91 -14.08
C LEU A 222 -12.23 -3.73 -13.58
N GLN A 223 -11.71 -4.61 -12.76
CA GLN A 223 -10.35 -4.50 -12.21
C GLN A 223 -9.30 -4.68 -13.31
N SER A 224 -9.57 -5.55 -14.29
CA SER A 224 -8.71 -5.69 -15.48
C SER A 224 -8.75 -4.45 -16.39
N LEU A 225 -9.87 -3.73 -16.47
CA LEU A 225 -9.96 -2.47 -17.20
C LEU A 225 -9.21 -1.32 -16.49
N LEU A 226 -9.17 -1.35 -15.16
CA LEU A 226 -8.46 -0.35 -14.34
C LEU A 226 -6.93 -0.55 -14.34
N THR A 227 -6.46 -1.73 -14.74
CA THR A 227 -5.03 -2.08 -14.82
C THR A 227 -4.48 -2.08 -16.25
N ALA A 228 -5.36 -2.11 -17.25
CA ALA A 228 -5.00 -2.09 -18.67
C ALA A 228 -4.80 -0.65 -19.17
N SER A 229 -3.68 -0.01 -18.80
CA SER A 229 -3.22 1.16 -19.55
C SER A 229 -2.21 0.70 -20.61
N PRO A 230 -2.31 1.18 -21.87
CA PRO A 230 -1.37 0.83 -22.94
C PRO A 230 0.05 1.40 -22.76
N ALA A 231 0.35 2.04 -21.65
CA ALA A 231 1.64 2.69 -21.38
C ALA A 231 2.60 1.88 -20.51
N VAL A 232 2.23 0.67 -20.09
CA VAL A 232 3.15 -0.26 -19.41
C VAL A 232 3.42 -1.41 -20.36
N THR A 233 4.30 -1.18 -21.33
CA THR A 233 4.95 -2.24 -22.10
C THR A 233 6.16 -2.73 -21.33
N PRO A 234 6.46 -4.05 -21.34
CA PRO A 234 7.53 -4.69 -20.57
C PRO A 234 8.92 -4.17 -20.93
#